data_c70309c9472c2639dabe05e3c03758be
#
_entry.id   c70309c9472c2639dabe05e3c03758be
#
_cell.length_a   1.000
_cell.length_b   1.000
_cell.length_c   1.000
_cell.angle_alpha   90.00
_cell.angle_beta   90.00
_cell.angle_gamma   90.00
#
_symmetry.space_group_name_H-M   'P 1'
#
loop_
_entity.id
_entity.type
_entity.pdbx_description
1 polymer ?
#
loop_
_entity_poly.entity_id
_entity_poly.type
_entity_poly.pdbx_seq_one_letter_code
_entity_poly.pdbx_strand_id
1 'polypeptide(L)'
;MIAEANAPDRTAPVRRWATYREYLATADDTRIVEWADGEIIEYMPPLIEHQDLAGFLLQLIGAFVARFNLGKVMIAPTEVKLWPEGPSREPDIFFVPTADLSNFDPWRFNGAPDLVVEVVSPGSVREDRVRKFTEYELAGVREYWLVDPRPHQRTVECYRRDAAGVFAPVDVTEDGRLCSAVLIHAGAPFWLHVDWLWQEPLPKVEAALQQILDSGEQLS
;
A
#
# COMPACT_ATOMS: atom_id res chain seq x y z
N MET A 1 40.58 -22.22 2.55
CA MET A 1 39.48 -21.33 3.04
C MET A 1 39.40 -20.17 2.08
N ILE A 2 38.46 -20.23 1.16
CA ILE A 2 38.15 -19.12 0.25
C ILE A 2 37.23 -18.21 1.09
N ALA A 3 37.65 -16.95 1.32
CA ALA A 3 36.83 -15.97 1.99
C ALA A 3 35.53 -15.81 1.19
N GLU A 4 34.37 -16.07 1.84
CA GLU A 4 33.09 -15.65 1.30
C GLU A 4 33.15 -14.12 1.15
N ALA A 5 33.31 -13.66 -0.08
CA ALA A 5 33.13 -12.27 -0.39
C ALA A 5 31.71 -11.92 0.05
N ASN A 6 31.55 -10.91 0.91
CA ASN A 6 30.26 -10.36 1.31
C ASN A 6 29.41 -10.20 0.05
N ALA A 7 28.42 -11.04 -0.11
CA ALA A 7 27.40 -10.80 -1.14
C ALA A 7 26.79 -9.43 -0.87
N PRO A 8 26.63 -8.57 -1.89
CA PRO A 8 26.02 -7.27 -1.68
C PRO A 8 24.66 -7.44 -0.99
N ASP A 9 24.38 -6.57 -0.06
CA ASP A 9 23.07 -6.54 0.60
C ASP A 9 22.00 -6.33 -0.48
N ARG A 10 21.30 -7.40 -0.83
CA ARG A 10 20.25 -7.41 -1.86
C ARG A 10 18.93 -6.82 -1.36
N THR A 11 18.90 -6.28 -0.14
CA THR A 11 17.66 -5.76 0.45
C THR A 11 17.58 -4.23 0.39
N ALA A 12 18.72 -3.54 0.37
CA ALA A 12 18.75 -2.08 0.34
C ALA A 12 18.43 -1.52 -1.06
N PRO A 13 17.57 -0.49 -1.17
CA PRO A 13 17.31 0.18 -2.44
C PRO A 13 18.55 0.93 -2.93
N VAL A 14 18.70 1.01 -4.25
CA VAL A 14 19.74 1.83 -4.89
C VAL A 14 19.22 3.25 -5.01
N ARG A 15 20.04 4.24 -4.61
CA ARG A 15 19.68 5.66 -4.63
C ARG A 15 20.65 6.44 -5.48
N ARG A 16 20.14 7.41 -6.26
CA ARG A 16 20.95 8.36 -7.04
C ARG A 16 20.26 9.70 -7.18
N TRP A 17 21.02 10.78 -7.07
CA TRP A 17 20.51 12.12 -7.32
C TRP A 17 20.04 12.29 -8.76
N ALA A 18 18.84 12.81 -8.94
CA ALA A 18 18.27 13.10 -10.25
C ALA A 18 17.12 14.10 -10.13
N THR A 19 16.96 14.93 -11.14
CA THR A 19 15.75 15.73 -11.30
C THR A 19 14.56 14.83 -11.63
N TYR A 20 13.34 15.33 -11.39
CA TYR A 20 12.12 14.61 -11.79
C TYR A 20 12.07 14.32 -13.29
N ARG A 21 12.62 15.24 -14.13
CA ARG A 21 12.71 15.02 -15.58
C ARG A 21 13.63 13.86 -15.94
N GLU A 22 14.74 13.69 -15.23
CA GLU A 22 15.66 12.56 -15.43
C GLU A 22 15.02 11.25 -14.95
N TYR A 23 14.26 11.28 -13.84
CA TYR A 23 13.46 10.15 -13.41
C TYR A 23 12.50 9.70 -14.51
N LEU A 24 11.69 10.59 -15.07
CA LEU A 24 10.74 10.27 -16.16
C LEU A 24 11.44 9.70 -17.41
N ALA A 25 12.69 10.08 -17.65
CA ALA A 25 13.46 9.54 -18.78
C ALA A 25 14.07 8.16 -18.51
N THR A 26 14.08 7.70 -17.26
CA THR A 26 14.68 6.43 -16.83
C THR A 26 13.69 5.44 -16.25
N ALA A 27 12.47 5.89 -15.93
CA ALA A 27 11.39 5.02 -15.50
C ALA A 27 11.05 4.03 -16.62
N ASP A 28 11.08 2.75 -16.31
CA ASP A 28 10.64 1.68 -17.18
C ASP A 28 9.61 0.81 -16.43
N ASP A 29 8.71 0.18 -17.15
CA ASP A 29 7.60 -0.60 -16.58
C ASP A 29 8.04 -1.93 -15.94
N THR A 30 9.36 -2.20 -15.87
CA THR A 30 9.90 -3.48 -15.42
C THR A 30 10.44 -3.45 -14.00
N ARG A 31 10.53 -2.27 -13.36
CA ARG A 31 11.10 -2.09 -12.04
C ARG A 31 10.26 -1.13 -11.21
N ILE A 32 10.29 -1.31 -9.90
CA ILE A 32 9.73 -0.34 -8.95
C ILE A 32 10.78 0.76 -8.75
N VAL A 33 10.47 1.95 -9.26
CA VAL A 33 11.37 3.11 -9.25
C VAL A 33 10.60 4.34 -8.81
N GLU A 34 10.97 4.90 -7.70
CA GLU A 34 10.33 6.08 -7.11
C GLU A 34 11.24 7.31 -7.23
N TRP A 35 10.66 8.49 -7.13
CA TRP A 35 11.40 9.74 -7.03
C TRP A 35 10.92 10.57 -5.85
N ALA A 36 11.83 10.91 -4.96
CA ALA A 36 11.55 11.75 -3.81
C ALA A 36 12.78 12.57 -3.41
N ASP A 37 12.58 13.80 -2.97
CA ASP A 37 13.62 14.71 -2.47
C ASP A 37 14.84 14.86 -3.41
N GLY A 38 14.64 14.81 -4.72
CA GLY A 38 15.72 14.88 -5.70
C GLY A 38 16.49 13.57 -5.90
N GLU A 39 16.01 12.45 -5.37
CA GLU A 39 16.60 11.13 -5.53
C GLU A 39 15.70 10.19 -6.32
N ILE A 40 16.29 9.40 -7.20
CA ILE A 40 15.68 8.17 -7.70
C ILE A 40 15.98 7.07 -6.70
N ILE A 41 14.94 6.30 -6.36
CA ILE A 41 15.00 5.17 -5.43
C ILE A 41 14.57 3.93 -6.22
N GLU A 42 15.52 3.05 -6.52
CA GLU A 42 15.25 1.80 -7.22
C GLU A 42 15.24 0.64 -6.21
N TYR A 43 14.10 -0.05 -6.13
CA TYR A 43 13.93 -1.17 -5.20
C TYR A 43 14.38 -2.49 -5.82
N MET A 44 14.88 -3.37 -4.96
CA MET A 44 15.16 -4.75 -5.33
C MET A 44 13.86 -5.52 -5.52
N PRO A 45 13.85 -6.57 -6.37
CA PRO A 45 12.67 -7.41 -6.51
C PRO A 45 12.18 -7.92 -5.15
N PRO A 46 10.87 -7.83 -4.87
CA PRO A 46 10.31 -8.22 -3.60
C PRO A 46 10.43 -9.73 -3.35
N LEU A 47 10.38 -10.13 -2.08
CA LEU A 47 10.34 -11.53 -1.67
C LEU A 47 8.99 -12.16 -2.07
N ILE A 48 8.97 -13.49 -2.20
CA ILE A 48 7.73 -14.24 -2.53
C ILE A 48 6.64 -13.98 -1.50
N GLU A 49 6.95 -14.03 -0.19
CA GLU A 49 6.00 -13.74 0.88
C GLU A 49 5.36 -12.35 0.76
N HIS A 50 6.16 -11.35 0.38
CA HIS A 50 5.64 -10.00 0.10
C HIS A 50 4.63 -10.02 -1.07
N GLN A 51 4.96 -10.70 -2.17
CA GLN A 51 4.10 -10.79 -3.34
C GLN A 51 2.80 -11.57 -3.06
N ASP A 52 2.87 -12.63 -2.26
CA ASP A 52 1.70 -13.41 -1.86
C ASP A 52 0.74 -12.55 -1.04
N LEU A 53 1.24 -11.78 -0.08
CA LEU A 53 0.44 -10.86 0.74
C LEU A 53 -0.14 -9.70 -0.08
N ALA A 54 0.68 -9.04 -0.90
CA ALA A 54 0.21 -7.97 -1.78
C ALA A 54 -0.85 -8.51 -2.77
N GLY A 55 -0.64 -9.69 -3.32
CA GLY A 55 -1.58 -10.36 -4.22
C GLY A 55 -2.92 -10.72 -3.54
N PHE A 56 -2.88 -11.23 -2.31
CA PHE A 56 -4.08 -11.53 -1.53
C PHE A 56 -4.86 -10.26 -1.21
N LEU A 57 -4.20 -9.23 -0.69
CA LEU A 57 -4.83 -7.95 -0.35
C LEU A 57 -5.40 -7.24 -1.57
N LEU A 58 -4.66 -7.21 -2.69
CA LEU A 58 -5.15 -6.65 -3.95
C LEU A 58 -6.44 -7.32 -4.41
N GLN A 59 -6.48 -8.65 -4.41
CA GLN A 59 -7.65 -9.42 -4.84
C GLN A 59 -8.83 -9.20 -3.89
N LEU A 60 -8.61 -9.21 -2.58
CA LEU A 60 -9.67 -9.07 -1.59
C LEU A 60 -10.28 -7.66 -1.60
N ILE A 61 -9.44 -6.62 -1.55
CA ILE A 61 -9.86 -5.22 -1.63
C ILE A 61 -10.50 -4.94 -2.99
N GLY A 62 -9.87 -5.41 -4.08
CA GLY A 62 -10.36 -5.24 -5.44
C GLY A 62 -11.75 -5.88 -5.65
N ALA A 63 -11.97 -7.07 -5.11
CA ALA A 63 -13.26 -7.74 -5.20
C ALA A 63 -14.37 -6.98 -4.45
N PHE A 64 -14.08 -6.44 -3.27
CA PHE A 64 -15.01 -5.59 -2.51
C PHE A 64 -15.31 -4.28 -3.25
N VAL A 65 -14.28 -3.58 -3.72
CA VAL A 65 -14.41 -2.33 -4.48
C VAL A 65 -15.22 -2.53 -5.76
N ALA A 66 -14.94 -3.61 -6.50
CA ALA A 66 -15.66 -3.94 -7.73
C ALA A 66 -17.13 -4.33 -7.45
N ARG A 67 -17.39 -5.10 -6.40
CA ARG A 67 -18.73 -5.52 -5.99
C ARG A 67 -19.68 -4.35 -5.78
N PHE A 68 -19.18 -3.25 -5.24
CA PHE A 68 -19.96 -2.08 -4.85
C PHE A 68 -19.70 -0.83 -5.70
N ASN A 69 -18.90 -0.95 -6.76
CA ASN A 69 -18.53 0.16 -7.66
C ASN A 69 -17.95 1.38 -6.90
N LEU A 70 -17.12 1.15 -5.90
CA LEU A 70 -16.59 2.22 -5.05
C LEU A 70 -15.52 3.07 -5.74
N GLY A 71 -14.83 2.53 -6.73
CA GLY A 71 -13.74 3.21 -7.42
C GLY A 71 -12.78 2.22 -8.08
N LYS A 72 -11.49 2.49 -7.98
CA LYS A 72 -10.43 1.70 -8.60
C LYS A 72 -9.33 1.35 -7.59
N VAL A 73 -8.90 0.10 -7.61
CA VAL A 73 -7.72 -0.37 -6.87
C VAL A 73 -6.59 -0.56 -7.88
N MET A 74 -5.41 -0.06 -7.53
CA MET A 74 -4.20 -0.14 -8.36
C MET A 74 -3.07 -0.79 -7.57
N ILE A 75 -2.04 -1.24 -8.28
CA ILE A 75 -0.87 -1.95 -7.76
C ILE A 75 0.41 -1.36 -8.37
N ALA A 76 1.54 -1.47 -7.65
CA ALA A 76 2.85 -1.19 -8.22
C ALA A 76 3.10 -1.99 -9.52
N PRO A 77 3.77 -1.42 -10.53
CA PRO A 77 4.45 -0.14 -10.54
C PRO A 77 3.58 1.02 -11.09
N THR A 78 2.42 1.28 -10.52
CA THR A 78 1.62 2.44 -10.93
C THR A 78 2.08 3.68 -10.17
N GLU A 79 2.56 4.69 -10.89
CA GLU A 79 3.03 5.94 -10.30
C GLU A 79 1.87 6.72 -9.66
N VAL A 80 2.10 7.22 -8.45
CA VAL A 80 1.28 8.19 -7.73
C VAL A 80 2.10 9.47 -7.56
N LYS A 81 1.71 10.54 -8.26
CA LYS A 81 2.28 11.88 -8.10
C LYS A 81 1.52 12.62 -7.01
N LEU A 82 2.04 12.64 -5.80
CA LEU A 82 1.32 13.15 -4.62
C LEU A 82 0.93 14.63 -4.71
N TRP A 83 1.80 15.48 -5.26
CA TRP A 83 1.52 16.87 -5.63
C TRP A 83 2.51 17.33 -6.73
N PRO A 84 2.27 18.42 -7.47
CA PRO A 84 3.05 18.76 -8.68
C PRO A 84 4.57 18.76 -8.51
N GLU A 85 5.07 19.35 -7.44
CA GLU A 85 6.53 19.41 -7.15
C GLU A 85 6.96 18.34 -6.12
N GLY A 86 6.03 17.49 -5.69
CA GLY A 86 6.23 16.50 -4.66
C GLY A 86 6.79 15.17 -5.18
N PRO A 87 6.86 14.19 -4.29
CA PRO A 87 7.37 12.86 -4.63
C PRO A 87 6.46 12.12 -5.61
N SER A 88 7.09 11.19 -6.31
CA SER A 88 6.45 10.17 -7.14
C SER A 88 6.69 8.84 -6.49
N ARG A 89 5.64 8.18 -6.03
CA ARG A 89 5.67 6.91 -5.33
C ARG A 89 4.98 5.82 -6.13
N GLU A 90 5.34 4.59 -5.89
CA GLU A 90 4.71 3.39 -6.45
C GLU A 90 4.24 2.48 -5.31
N PRO A 91 3.10 2.81 -4.66
CA PRO A 91 2.59 2.01 -3.55
C PRO A 91 2.28 0.58 -3.96
N ASP A 92 2.50 -0.39 -3.05
CA ASP A 92 2.15 -1.78 -3.33
C ASP A 92 0.68 -1.92 -3.72
N ILE A 93 -0.23 -1.25 -3.01
CA ILE A 93 -1.65 -1.16 -3.37
C ILE A 93 -2.19 0.22 -2.99
N PHE A 94 -3.06 0.78 -3.84
CA PHE A 94 -3.80 1.97 -3.48
C PHE A 94 -5.22 1.98 -4.04
N PHE A 95 -6.12 2.69 -3.36
CA PHE A 95 -7.51 2.85 -3.78
C PHE A 95 -7.83 4.30 -4.04
N VAL A 96 -8.54 4.52 -5.16
CA VAL A 96 -9.06 5.82 -5.58
C VAL A 96 -10.59 5.71 -5.73
N PRO A 97 -11.37 6.56 -5.03
CA PRO A 97 -12.83 6.53 -5.15
C PRO A 97 -13.30 7.00 -6.52
N THR A 98 -14.52 6.63 -6.89
CA THR A 98 -15.11 6.98 -8.20
C THR A 98 -15.08 8.47 -8.50
N ALA A 99 -15.22 9.31 -7.47
CA ALA A 99 -15.21 10.78 -7.62
C ALA A 99 -13.86 11.32 -8.13
N ASP A 100 -12.76 10.64 -7.86
CA ASP A 100 -11.40 11.10 -8.13
C ASP A 100 -10.74 10.38 -9.31
N LEU A 101 -11.48 9.53 -10.04
CA LEU A 101 -10.94 8.78 -11.18
C LEU A 101 -10.48 9.70 -12.33
N SER A 102 -10.97 10.92 -12.41
CA SER A 102 -10.51 11.92 -13.39
C SER A 102 -9.07 12.40 -13.18
N ASN A 103 -8.49 12.13 -12.00
CA ASN A 103 -7.11 12.46 -11.68
C ASN A 103 -6.09 11.46 -12.26
N PHE A 104 -6.56 10.36 -12.87
CA PHE A 104 -5.70 9.50 -13.67
C PHE A 104 -5.40 10.15 -15.03
N ASP A 105 -4.12 10.18 -15.37
CA ASP A 105 -3.69 10.31 -16.76
C ASP A 105 -3.26 8.91 -17.28
N PRO A 106 -2.82 8.76 -18.54
CA PRO A 106 -2.43 7.44 -19.07
C PRO A 106 -1.26 6.76 -18.33
N TRP A 107 -0.50 7.51 -17.54
CA TRP A 107 0.76 7.04 -16.95
C TRP A 107 0.72 6.91 -15.43
N ARG A 108 -0.13 7.70 -14.76
CA ARG A 108 -0.11 7.81 -13.30
C ARG A 108 -1.42 8.34 -12.72
N PHE A 109 -1.51 8.27 -11.39
CA PHE A 109 -2.50 8.99 -10.59
C PHE A 109 -1.89 10.30 -10.06
N ASN A 110 -2.61 11.41 -10.18
CA ASN A 110 -2.20 12.73 -9.71
C ASN A 110 -3.01 13.14 -8.49
N GLY A 111 -2.39 13.18 -7.31
CA GLY A 111 -3.02 13.50 -6.04
C GLY A 111 -2.86 12.39 -4.99
N ALA A 112 -3.57 12.53 -3.88
CA ALA A 112 -3.56 11.56 -2.79
C ALA A 112 -4.65 10.50 -2.99
N PRO A 113 -4.31 9.20 -3.04
CA PRO A 113 -5.30 8.13 -2.95
C PRO A 113 -6.02 8.16 -1.60
N ASP A 114 -7.24 7.61 -1.52
CA ASP A 114 -7.96 7.50 -0.25
C ASP A 114 -7.33 6.45 0.67
N LEU A 115 -6.86 5.33 0.12
CA LEU A 115 -6.14 4.27 0.85
C LEU A 115 -4.81 3.98 0.16
N VAL A 116 -3.76 3.85 0.96
CA VAL A 116 -2.48 3.28 0.56
C VAL A 116 -2.16 2.09 1.47
N VAL A 117 -1.70 0.99 0.88
CA VAL A 117 -1.21 -0.19 1.60
C VAL A 117 0.21 -0.47 1.14
N GLU A 118 1.13 -0.59 2.09
CA GLU A 118 2.52 -1.00 1.85
C GLU A 118 2.81 -2.31 2.60
N VAL A 119 3.42 -3.26 1.93
CA VAL A 119 3.93 -4.49 2.54
C VAL A 119 5.41 -4.31 2.80
N VAL A 120 5.77 -4.21 4.06
CA VAL A 120 7.13 -3.85 4.48
C VAL A 120 8.14 -4.95 4.11
N SER A 121 9.19 -4.57 3.42
CA SER A 121 10.35 -5.40 3.12
C SER A 121 11.55 -5.05 4.01
N PRO A 122 12.57 -5.90 4.13
CA PRO A 122 13.77 -5.54 4.89
C PRO A 122 14.44 -4.24 4.43
N GLY A 123 14.37 -3.93 3.13
CA GLY A 123 14.96 -2.74 2.54
C GLY A 123 14.09 -1.48 2.60
N SER A 124 12.79 -1.61 2.84
CA SER A 124 11.85 -0.48 2.79
C SER A 124 11.45 0.08 4.16
N VAL A 125 11.82 -0.57 5.27
CA VAL A 125 11.35 -0.23 6.63
C VAL A 125 11.36 1.27 6.95
N ARG A 126 12.49 1.92 6.72
CA ARG A 126 12.61 3.35 7.01
C ARG A 126 11.83 4.20 6.01
N GLU A 127 11.77 3.75 4.77
CA GLU A 127 11.02 4.42 3.72
C GLU A 127 9.53 4.41 4.07
N ASP A 128 8.96 3.25 4.33
CA ASP A 128 7.53 3.08 4.59
C ASP A 128 7.10 3.71 5.91
N ARG A 129 7.88 3.50 7.00
CA ARG A 129 7.51 3.95 8.35
C ARG A 129 7.82 5.41 8.64
N VAL A 130 8.67 6.08 7.84
CA VAL A 130 9.09 7.46 8.12
C VAL A 130 8.84 8.36 6.93
N ARG A 131 9.46 8.10 5.76
CA ARG A 131 9.35 9.01 4.63
C ARG A 131 7.99 8.97 3.98
N LYS A 132 7.55 7.80 3.50
CA LYS A 132 6.24 7.62 2.88
C LYS A 132 5.12 7.99 3.87
N PHE A 133 5.25 7.60 5.14
CA PHE A 133 4.30 8.00 6.18
C PHE A 133 4.08 9.51 6.21
N THR A 134 5.18 10.29 6.29
CA THR A 134 5.11 11.77 6.31
C THR A 134 4.56 12.32 5.01
N GLU A 135 4.98 11.78 3.87
CA GLU A 135 4.54 12.25 2.55
C GLU A 135 3.07 11.97 2.30
N TYR A 136 2.59 10.77 2.64
CA TYR A 136 1.18 10.41 2.50
C TYR A 136 0.28 11.24 3.44
N GLU A 137 0.75 11.50 4.67
CA GLU A 137 0.06 12.39 5.59
C GLU A 137 -0.05 13.81 5.02
N LEU A 138 1.07 14.38 4.54
CA LEU A 138 1.09 15.73 3.94
C LEU A 138 0.24 15.81 2.66
N ALA A 139 0.25 14.77 1.84
CA ALA A 139 -0.53 14.72 0.60
C ALA A 139 -2.04 14.68 0.86
N GLY A 140 -2.45 14.17 2.01
CA GLY A 140 -3.86 14.03 2.35
C GLY A 140 -4.45 12.64 2.14
N VAL A 141 -3.61 11.60 2.03
CA VAL A 141 -4.06 10.21 2.10
C VAL A 141 -4.92 10.03 3.34
N ARG A 142 -6.09 9.41 3.18
CA ARG A 142 -7.06 9.29 4.27
C ARG A 142 -6.79 8.11 5.18
N GLU A 143 -6.26 7.02 4.62
CA GLU A 143 -5.95 5.79 5.35
C GLU A 143 -4.65 5.17 4.83
N TYR A 144 -3.74 4.81 5.73
CA TYR A 144 -2.45 4.21 5.42
C TYR A 144 -2.24 2.93 6.21
N TRP A 145 -2.05 1.80 5.52
CA TRP A 145 -1.81 0.50 6.12
C TRP A 145 -0.39 0.05 5.87
N LEU A 146 0.26 -0.42 6.94
CA LEU A 146 1.56 -1.07 6.90
C LEU A 146 1.41 -2.53 7.32
N VAL A 147 1.72 -3.44 6.42
CA VAL A 147 1.73 -4.87 6.68
C VAL A 147 3.19 -5.33 6.76
N ASP A 148 3.65 -5.72 7.93
CA ASP A 148 5.03 -6.14 8.14
C ASP A 148 5.09 -7.66 8.33
N PRO A 149 5.46 -8.45 7.31
CA PRO A 149 5.54 -9.90 7.39
C PRO A 149 6.85 -10.41 7.98
N ARG A 150 7.82 -9.53 8.25
CA ARG A 150 9.16 -9.94 8.65
C ARG A 150 9.13 -10.83 9.89
N PRO A 151 9.92 -11.93 9.93
CA PRO A 151 9.95 -12.83 11.07
C PRO A 151 10.17 -12.10 12.40
N HIS A 152 9.40 -12.46 13.42
CA HIS A 152 9.37 -11.85 14.77
C HIS A 152 8.90 -10.39 14.84
N GLN A 153 8.43 -9.82 13.72
CA GLN A 153 7.93 -8.44 13.63
C GLN A 153 6.56 -8.36 12.96
N ARG A 154 5.90 -9.51 12.76
CA ARG A 154 4.60 -9.58 12.10
C ARG A 154 3.60 -8.64 12.75
N THR A 155 3.25 -7.56 12.04
CA THR A 155 2.29 -6.54 12.51
C THR A 155 1.47 -6.01 11.35
N VAL A 156 0.27 -5.54 11.67
CA VAL A 156 -0.53 -4.70 10.79
C VAL A 156 -0.74 -3.39 11.53
N GLU A 157 -0.30 -2.30 10.95
CA GLU A 157 -0.51 -0.96 11.47
C GLU A 157 -1.42 -0.21 10.51
N CYS A 158 -2.43 0.44 11.06
CA CYS A 158 -3.32 1.30 10.30
C CYS A 158 -3.27 2.71 10.88
N TYR A 159 -3.17 3.67 9.99
CA TYR A 159 -3.22 5.08 10.35
C TYR A 159 -4.35 5.74 9.56
N ARG A 160 -5.13 6.54 10.26
CA ARG A 160 -6.25 7.29 9.68
C ARG A 160 -6.06 8.77 9.88
N ARG A 161 -6.29 9.54 8.82
CA ARG A 161 -6.22 10.99 8.88
C ARG A 161 -7.36 11.52 9.73
N ASP A 162 -7.03 12.26 10.78
CA ASP A 162 -7.99 12.92 11.68
C ASP A 162 -8.46 14.27 11.14
N ALA A 163 -9.32 14.95 11.90
CA ALA A 163 -9.83 16.27 11.54
C ALA A 163 -8.76 17.37 11.53
N ALA A 164 -7.63 17.18 12.22
CA ALA A 164 -6.48 18.08 12.17
C ALA A 164 -5.58 17.81 10.95
N GLY A 165 -5.85 16.76 10.21
CA GLY A 165 -5.07 16.37 9.04
C GLY A 165 -3.83 15.57 9.37
N VAL A 166 -3.78 14.92 10.52
CA VAL A 166 -2.64 14.11 11.01
C VAL A 166 -3.03 12.64 11.07
N PHE A 167 -2.10 11.77 10.80
CA PHE A 167 -2.30 10.34 10.94
C PHE A 167 -2.37 9.90 12.40
N ALA A 168 -3.52 9.41 12.82
CA ALA A 168 -3.74 8.78 14.11
C ALA A 168 -3.78 7.24 13.94
N PRO A 169 -3.15 6.48 14.85
CA PRO A 169 -3.21 5.03 14.80
C PRO A 169 -4.65 4.53 15.03
N VAL A 170 -5.00 3.44 14.35
CA VAL A 170 -6.28 2.76 14.47
C VAL A 170 -6.04 1.38 15.04
N ASP A 171 -6.68 1.09 16.15
CA ASP A 171 -6.58 -0.21 16.79
C ASP A 171 -7.36 -1.29 16.02
N VAL A 172 -6.81 -2.49 16.00
CA VAL A 172 -7.52 -3.70 15.60
C VAL A 172 -8.56 -4.01 16.68
N THR A 173 -9.77 -4.37 16.28
CA THR A 173 -10.85 -4.73 17.20
C THR A 173 -10.51 -5.98 18.02
N GLU A 174 -11.22 -6.21 19.12
CA GLU A 174 -10.99 -7.38 19.99
C GLU A 174 -11.13 -8.73 19.25
N ASP A 175 -11.97 -8.77 18.20
CA ASP A 175 -12.16 -9.93 17.34
C ASP A 175 -11.19 -9.97 16.14
N GLY A 176 -10.11 -9.20 16.17
CA GLY A 176 -9.02 -9.26 15.19
C GLY A 176 -9.28 -8.55 13.86
N ARG A 177 -10.26 -7.64 13.80
CA ARG A 177 -10.60 -6.95 12.55
C ARG A 177 -9.99 -5.56 12.48
N LEU A 178 -9.45 -5.23 11.34
CA LEU A 178 -9.08 -3.88 10.93
C LEU A 178 -10.17 -3.36 9.99
N CYS A 179 -10.96 -2.37 10.45
CA CYS A 179 -12.07 -1.80 9.68
C CYS A 179 -11.62 -0.56 8.91
N SER A 180 -11.83 -0.53 7.60
CA SER A 180 -11.55 0.65 6.77
C SER A 180 -12.58 1.76 6.98
N ALA A 181 -12.13 3.01 6.97
CA ALA A 181 -13.00 4.18 6.98
C ALA A 181 -13.27 4.74 5.58
N VAL A 182 -12.59 4.22 4.55
CA VAL A 182 -12.71 4.72 3.18
C VAL A 182 -13.35 3.69 2.24
N LEU A 183 -13.26 2.41 2.55
CA LEU A 183 -13.92 1.34 1.83
C LEU A 183 -15.25 1.00 2.52
N ILE A 184 -16.30 1.78 2.24
CA ILE A 184 -17.60 1.67 2.89
C ILE A 184 -18.70 1.53 1.85
N HIS A 185 -19.62 0.58 2.07
CA HIS A 185 -20.86 0.44 1.31
C HIS A 185 -22.07 0.38 2.24
N ALA A 186 -23.07 1.24 2.02
CA ALA A 186 -24.32 1.31 2.81
C ALA A 186 -24.08 1.36 4.34
N GLY A 187 -23.02 2.00 4.78
CA GLY A 187 -22.63 2.10 6.20
C GLY A 187 -21.81 0.91 6.73
N ALA A 188 -21.69 -0.19 5.97
CA ALA A 188 -20.86 -1.33 6.33
C ALA A 188 -19.42 -1.13 5.77
N PRO A 189 -18.38 -1.15 6.61
CA PRO A 189 -17.00 -1.05 6.17
C PRO A 189 -16.49 -2.37 5.62
N PHE A 190 -15.51 -2.28 4.68
CA PHE A 190 -14.59 -3.37 4.47
C PHE A 190 -13.78 -3.59 5.75
N TRP A 191 -13.53 -4.83 6.10
CA TRP A 191 -12.64 -5.18 7.20
C TRP A 191 -11.70 -6.31 6.80
N LEU A 192 -10.52 -6.29 7.39
CA LEU A 192 -9.49 -7.32 7.24
C LEU A 192 -9.30 -8.01 8.58
N HIS A 193 -9.45 -9.34 8.64
CA HIS A 193 -9.01 -10.08 9.80
C HIS A 193 -7.48 -10.22 9.75
N VAL A 194 -6.77 -9.63 10.71
CA VAL A 194 -5.31 -9.56 10.66
C VAL A 194 -4.63 -10.93 10.64
N ASP A 195 -5.22 -11.94 11.30
CA ASP A 195 -4.68 -13.29 11.30
C ASP A 195 -4.76 -13.99 9.93
N TRP A 196 -5.57 -13.49 9.00
CA TRP A 196 -5.58 -14.04 7.63
C TRP A 196 -4.23 -13.90 6.95
N LEU A 197 -3.52 -12.82 7.24
CA LEU A 197 -2.21 -12.52 6.64
C LEU A 197 -1.09 -13.45 7.11
N TRP A 198 -1.32 -14.17 8.20
CA TRP A 198 -0.33 -15.06 8.81
C TRP A 198 -0.63 -16.54 8.63
N GLN A 199 -1.70 -16.86 7.89
CA GLN A 199 -2.06 -18.24 7.56
C GLN A 199 -1.21 -18.80 6.41
N GLU A 200 -0.92 -20.07 6.47
CA GLU A 200 -0.22 -20.81 5.42
C GLU A 200 -1.00 -22.11 5.11
N PRO A 201 -1.66 -22.20 3.94
CA PRO A 201 -1.79 -21.16 2.92
C PRO A 201 -2.69 -19.99 3.34
N LEU A 202 -2.54 -18.84 2.67
CA LEU A 202 -3.47 -17.71 2.82
C LEU A 202 -4.90 -18.14 2.52
N PRO A 203 -5.92 -17.51 3.13
CA PRO A 203 -7.32 -17.82 2.87
C PRO A 203 -7.68 -17.66 1.39
N LYS A 204 -8.67 -18.41 0.93
CA LYS A 204 -9.27 -18.16 -0.37
C LYS A 204 -9.99 -16.81 -0.35
N VAL A 205 -9.73 -15.97 -1.34
CA VAL A 205 -10.29 -14.61 -1.43
C VAL A 205 -11.82 -14.64 -1.39
N GLU A 206 -12.44 -15.59 -2.09
CA GLU A 206 -13.91 -15.73 -2.12
C GLU A 206 -14.49 -16.01 -0.72
N ALA A 207 -13.81 -16.85 0.07
CA ALA A 207 -14.26 -17.19 1.42
C ALA A 207 -14.08 -16.01 2.38
N ALA A 208 -13.00 -15.26 2.27
CA ALA A 208 -12.74 -14.05 3.05
C ALA A 208 -13.76 -12.94 2.69
N LEU A 209 -13.98 -12.72 1.40
CA LEU A 209 -14.97 -11.75 0.92
C LEU A 209 -16.37 -12.09 1.41
N GLN A 210 -16.79 -13.37 1.36
CA GLN A 210 -18.10 -13.78 1.83
C GLN A 210 -18.29 -13.46 3.33
N GLN A 211 -17.29 -13.69 4.17
CA GLN A 211 -17.34 -13.33 5.59
C GLN A 211 -17.51 -11.81 5.79
N ILE A 212 -16.86 -10.99 4.98
CA ILE A 212 -17.01 -9.52 5.02
C ILE A 212 -18.45 -9.14 4.68
N LEU A 213 -19.00 -9.73 3.61
CA LEU A 213 -20.35 -9.42 3.14
C LEU A 213 -21.44 -9.85 4.15
N ASP A 214 -21.33 -11.06 4.70
CA ASP A 214 -22.29 -11.61 5.66
C ASP A 214 -22.37 -10.76 6.94
N SER A 215 -21.25 -10.17 7.37
CA SER A 215 -21.24 -9.29 8.54
C SER A 215 -21.90 -7.94 8.28
N GLY A 216 -21.90 -7.44 7.05
CA GLY A 216 -22.56 -6.19 6.66
C GLY A 216 -24.10 -6.32 6.62
N GLU A 217 -24.62 -7.50 6.25
CA GLU A 217 -26.07 -7.76 6.23
C GLU A 217 -26.69 -7.81 7.62
N GLN A 218 -25.91 -8.08 8.66
CA GLN A 218 -26.39 -8.12 10.06
C GLN A 218 -26.53 -6.73 10.69
N LEU A 219 -26.03 -5.69 10.04
CA LEU A 219 -26.06 -4.30 10.52
C LEU A 219 -27.12 -3.44 9.80
N SER A 220 -27.79 -3.96 8.80
CA SER A 220 -28.88 -3.32 8.04
C SER A 220 -30.26 -3.78 8.51
#